data_028662311b24536187fe46e85c719246
#
_entry.id   028662311b24536187fe46e85c719246
#
_cell.length_a   1.000
_cell.length_b   1.000
_cell.length_c   1.000
_cell.angle_alpha   90.00
_cell.angle_beta   90.00
_cell.angle_gamma   90.00
#
_symmetry.space_group_name_H-M   'P 1'
#
loop_
_entity.id
_entity.type
_entity.pdbx_description
1 polymer ?
#
loop_
_entity_poly.entity_id
_entity_poly.type
_entity_poly.pdbx_seq_one_letter_code
_entity_poly.pdbx_strand_id
1 'polypeptide(L)'
;PKDFLLIIDESHASVPQVGGMYEGDFSRKRTLVDYGFRLPSAVDNRPLKFAEFERMLKQVIYVSATPGPYELEHAKGEVIEQIIRPTGLMDPLIDVRSAKGQVDNLLAEVRTEAAKGHRVLVTTLTKRMAEDLTEYYHDLGVKVRYLHSDIKTLERAEIIRDLRRGVFDVLVGINLLREGLDLPEVSLVAILDADKEGYLRSHRSLIQTAGRAARNLDGRVIFYGDTITDSMRRAMDETARRRHIQEAYNEAHGITPESIKKQIPLLDYATGGGNAGQLELAAESVGDYATTGDTEQLIRRLEVEMKAAAKKLEFERAAEL
;
A
#
# COMPACT_ATOMS: atom_id res chain seq x y z
N PRO A 1 12.23 -10.88 -26.72
CA PRO A 1 12.45 -9.91 -27.78
C PRO A 1 13.62 -9.00 -27.41
N LYS A 2 14.42 -8.59 -28.42
CA LYS A 2 15.51 -7.63 -28.17
C LYS A 2 15.03 -6.17 -28.15
N ASP A 3 13.81 -5.96 -28.60
CA ASP A 3 13.17 -4.64 -28.70
C ASP A 3 11.83 -4.70 -27.98
N PHE A 4 11.81 -4.19 -26.75
CA PHE A 4 10.64 -4.14 -25.89
C PHE A 4 10.56 -2.78 -25.18
N LEU A 5 9.36 -2.35 -24.88
CA LEU A 5 9.09 -1.23 -24.02
C LEU A 5 8.95 -1.75 -22.59
N LEU A 6 9.72 -1.20 -21.66
CA LEU A 6 9.59 -1.46 -20.24
C LEU A 6 8.83 -0.32 -19.56
N ILE A 7 7.79 -0.65 -18.83
CA ILE A 7 7.05 0.30 -17.98
C ILE A 7 7.33 -0.10 -16.53
N ILE A 8 7.89 0.82 -15.75
CA ILE A 8 8.22 0.61 -14.34
C ILE A 8 7.24 1.42 -13.51
N ASP A 9 6.28 0.75 -12.91
CA ASP A 9 5.34 1.38 -11.97
C ASP A 9 5.99 1.54 -10.60
N GLU A 10 5.57 2.59 -9.88
CA GLU A 10 6.17 3.02 -8.62
C GLU A 10 7.71 3.05 -8.70
N SER A 11 8.23 3.63 -9.78
CA SER A 11 9.65 3.58 -10.13
C SER A 11 10.56 4.10 -9.03
N HIS A 12 10.11 5.10 -8.26
CA HIS A 12 10.83 5.64 -7.10
C HIS A 12 11.14 4.58 -6.02
N ALA A 13 10.39 3.48 -5.98
CA ALA A 13 10.61 2.34 -5.10
C ALA A 13 11.23 1.15 -5.87
N SER A 14 10.70 0.85 -7.06
CA SER A 14 11.10 -0.32 -7.85
C SER A 14 12.55 -0.23 -8.34
N VAL A 15 12.99 0.92 -8.80
CA VAL A 15 14.38 1.10 -9.31
C VAL A 15 15.42 0.87 -8.21
N PRO A 16 15.33 1.49 -7.01
CA PRO A 16 16.24 1.18 -5.92
C PRO A 16 16.20 -0.29 -5.47
N GLN A 17 15.03 -0.93 -5.51
CA GLN A 17 14.91 -2.37 -5.18
C GLN A 17 15.67 -3.23 -6.17
N VAL A 18 15.53 -2.99 -7.47
CA VAL A 18 16.31 -3.69 -8.50
C VAL A 18 17.80 -3.44 -8.31
N GLY A 19 18.18 -2.20 -7.98
CA GLY A 19 19.56 -1.83 -7.68
C GLY A 19 20.18 -2.62 -6.52
N GLY A 20 19.39 -2.89 -5.47
CA GLY A 20 19.84 -3.63 -4.29
C GLY A 20 19.80 -5.16 -4.41
N MET A 21 19.14 -5.71 -5.43
CA MET A 21 18.91 -7.16 -5.54
C MET A 21 20.19 -7.99 -5.57
N TYR A 22 21.17 -7.59 -6.39
CA TYR A 22 22.41 -8.34 -6.55
C TYR A 22 23.20 -8.41 -5.25
N GLU A 23 23.46 -7.26 -4.62
CA GLU A 23 24.25 -7.19 -3.40
C GLU A 23 23.59 -7.93 -2.23
N GLY A 24 22.28 -7.81 -2.11
CA GLY A 24 21.50 -8.52 -1.08
C GLY A 24 21.53 -10.04 -1.26
N ASP A 25 21.38 -10.53 -2.49
CA ASP A 25 21.47 -11.96 -2.80
C ASP A 25 22.89 -12.50 -2.61
N PHE A 26 23.90 -11.77 -3.10
CA PHE A 26 25.31 -12.13 -2.97
C PHE A 26 25.74 -12.23 -1.51
N SER A 27 25.45 -11.21 -0.71
CA SER A 27 25.79 -11.17 0.72
C SER A 27 25.19 -12.35 1.48
N ARG A 28 23.89 -12.62 1.27
CA ARG A 28 23.20 -13.75 1.87
C ARG A 28 23.83 -15.09 1.47
N LYS A 29 24.06 -15.30 0.17
CA LYS A 29 24.63 -16.56 -0.33
C LYS A 29 26.06 -16.77 0.14
N ARG A 30 26.86 -15.69 0.14
CA ARG A 30 28.24 -15.74 0.61
C ARG A 30 28.30 -16.20 2.06
N THR A 31 27.47 -15.62 2.94
CA THR A 31 27.36 -16.05 4.34
C THR A 31 27.01 -17.54 4.43
N LEU A 32 26.03 -18.03 3.66
CA LEU A 32 25.65 -19.44 3.69
C LEU A 32 26.73 -20.38 3.17
N VAL A 33 27.54 -19.97 2.21
CA VAL A 33 28.71 -20.72 1.70
C VAL A 33 29.82 -20.73 2.75
N ASP A 34 30.16 -19.61 3.33
CA ASP A 34 31.24 -19.47 4.32
C ASP A 34 30.98 -20.32 5.57
N TYR A 35 29.71 -20.50 5.95
CA TYR A 35 29.30 -21.36 7.07
C TYR A 35 28.93 -22.80 6.64
N GLY A 36 29.17 -23.20 5.39
CA GLY A 36 28.95 -24.57 4.91
C GLY A 36 27.50 -24.98 4.67
N PHE A 37 26.53 -24.04 4.71
CA PHE A 37 25.11 -24.34 4.45
C PHE A 37 24.79 -24.42 2.96
N ARG A 38 25.67 -23.89 2.08
CA ARG A 38 25.55 -23.97 0.63
C ARG A 38 26.89 -24.22 -0.02
N LEU A 39 26.86 -24.81 -1.24
CA LEU A 39 28.05 -24.99 -2.05
C LEU A 39 28.54 -23.66 -2.65
N PRO A 40 29.85 -23.50 -2.94
CA PRO A 40 30.39 -22.29 -3.56
C PRO A 40 29.67 -21.86 -4.84
N SER A 41 29.20 -22.82 -5.66
CA SER A 41 28.44 -22.59 -6.88
C SER A 41 27.06 -21.91 -6.65
N ALA A 42 26.60 -21.81 -5.41
CA ALA A 42 25.35 -21.09 -5.12
C ALA A 42 25.39 -19.61 -5.54
N VAL A 43 26.57 -19.00 -5.61
CA VAL A 43 26.76 -17.60 -6.04
C VAL A 43 26.63 -17.41 -7.55
N ASP A 44 26.71 -18.49 -8.35
CA ASP A 44 26.61 -18.44 -9.82
C ASP A 44 25.16 -18.17 -10.28
N ASN A 45 24.17 -18.70 -9.54
CA ASN A 45 22.76 -18.38 -9.76
C ASN A 45 22.42 -17.06 -9.05
N ARG A 46 22.45 -15.97 -9.77
CA ARG A 46 22.33 -14.61 -9.22
C ARG A 46 21.38 -13.73 -10.05
N PRO A 47 20.74 -12.72 -9.43
CA PRO A 47 20.08 -11.66 -10.19
C PRO A 47 21.10 -10.84 -11.01
N LEU A 48 20.59 -10.08 -11.96
CA LEU A 48 21.41 -9.13 -12.72
C LEU A 48 22.00 -8.07 -11.77
N LYS A 49 23.22 -7.65 -12.09
CA LYS A 49 23.74 -6.40 -11.54
C LYS A 49 22.97 -5.23 -12.15
N PHE A 50 22.84 -4.13 -11.43
CA PHE A 50 22.09 -2.98 -11.91
C PHE A 50 22.59 -2.48 -13.28
N ALA A 51 23.89 -2.37 -13.48
CA ALA A 51 24.48 -2.00 -14.77
C ALA A 51 24.23 -3.01 -15.90
N GLU A 52 23.98 -4.28 -15.60
CA GLU A 52 23.57 -5.29 -16.60
C GLU A 52 22.10 -5.09 -16.97
N PHE A 53 21.25 -4.80 -15.98
CA PHE A 53 19.85 -4.44 -16.17
C PHE A 53 19.73 -3.19 -17.06
N GLU A 54 20.44 -2.10 -16.74
CA GLU A 54 20.42 -0.86 -17.54
C GLU A 54 20.82 -1.10 -19.00
N ARG A 55 21.83 -1.92 -19.27
CA ARG A 55 22.27 -2.24 -20.64
C ARG A 55 21.22 -2.98 -21.46
N MET A 56 20.28 -3.65 -20.83
CA MET A 56 19.17 -4.33 -21.52
C MET A 56 18.05 -3.38 -21.91
N LEU A 57 17.97 -2.22 -21.27
CA LEU A 57 16.89 -1.25 -21.47
C LEU A 57 17.15 -0.43 -22.73
N LYS A 58 16.13 -0.34 -23.60
CA LYS A 58 16.16 0.52 -24.78
C LYS A 58 15.14 1.64 -24.68
N GLN A 59 13.92 1.29 -24.28
CA GLN A 59 12.81 2.20 -24.11
C GLN A 59 12.18 1.95 -22.75
N VAL A 60 12.10 2.98 -21.91
CA VAL A 60 11.58 2.87 -20.54
C VAL A 60 10.62 4.01 -20.28
N ILE A 61 9.48 3.70 -19.66
CA ILE A 61 8.57 4.66 -19.07
C ILE A 61 8.60 4.46 -17.55
N TYR A 62 9.02 5.48 -16.83
CA TYR A 62 8.96 5.50 -15.37
C TYR A 62 7.63 6.12 -14.94
N VAL A 63 6.87 5.39 -14.12
CA VAL A 63 5.59 5.85 -13.57
C VAL A 63 5.74 6.03 -12.07
N SER A 64 5.47 7.23 -11.57
CA SER A 64 5.54 7.51 -10.14
C SER A 64 4.78 8.79 -9.78
N ALA A 65 4.08 8.79 -8.65
CA ALA A 65 3.53 10.01 -8.07
C ALA A 65 4.60 10.94 -7.48
N THR A 66 5.79 10.39 -7.19
CA THR A 66 6.93 11.08 -6.55
C THR A 66 8.25 10.62 -7.16
N PRO A 67 8.55 10.96 -8.43
CA PRO A 67 9.74 10.46 -9.12
C PRO A 67 11.03 10.78 -8.35
N GLY A 68 11.99 9.86 -8.43
CA GLY A 68 13.30 9.96 -7.79
C GLY A 68 14.33 10.71 -8.61
N PRO A 69 15.53 10.98 -8.06
CA PRO A 69 16.61 11.58 -8.81
C PRO A 69 17.03 10.75 -10.02
N TYR A 70 17.02 9.42 -9.90
CA TYR A 70 17.38 8.50 -10.97
C TYR A 70 16.48 8.68 -12.20
N GLU A 71 15.16 8.67 -12.00
CA GLU A 71 14.20 8.83 -13.09
C GLU A 71 14.31 10.21 -13.75
N LEU A 72 14.43 11.26 -12.94
CA LEU A 72 14.56 12.64 -13.45
C LEU A 72 15.84 12.84 -14.26
N GLU A 73 16.96 12.24 -13.82
CA GLU A 73 18.23 12.29 -14.53
C GLU A 73 18.15 11.54 -15.87
N HIS A 74 17.58 10.32 -15.87
CA HIS A 74 17.49 9.49 -17.07
C HIS A 74 16.44 10.00 -18.08
N ALA A 75 15.37 10.63 -17.59
CA ALA A 75 14.39 11.33 -18.40
C ALA A 75 14.87 12.73 -18.85
N LYS A 76 16.10 13.15 -18.51
CA LYS A 76 16.65 14.48 -18.82
C LYS A 76 15.74 15.64 -18.40
N GLY A 77 14.99 15.45 -17.33
CA GLY A 77 14.03 16.40 -16.82
C GLY A 77 12.70 16.44 -17.56
N GLU A 78 12.48 15.61 -18.58
CA GLU A 78 11.19 15.50 -19.26
C GLU A 78 10.22 14.72 -18.36
N VAL A 79 9.16 15.40 -17.90
CA VAL A 79 8.12 14.83 -17.06
C VAL A 79 6.76 15.12 -17.67
N ILE A 80 5.99 14.05 -17.92
CA ILE A 80 4.61 14.18 -18.36
C ILE A 80 3.72 14.04 -17.11
N GLU A 81 3.05 15.13 -16.76
CA GLU A 81 2.16 15.14 -15.60
C GLU A 81 0.76 14.63 -15.97
N GLN A 82 0.28 13.65 -15.18
CA GLN A 82 -1.11 13.18 -15.25
C GLN A 82 -1.78 13.41 -13.89
N ILE A 83 -2.22 14.63 -13.65
CA ILE A 83 -2.79 15.07 -12.38
C ILE A 83 -4.30 14.91 -12.37
N ILE A 84 -4.97 15.10 -13.50
CA ILE A 84 -6.41 15.13 -13.59
C ILE A 84 -7.02 13.74 -13.31
N ARG A 85 -7.93 13.71 -12.33
CA ARG A 85 -8.75 12.53 -12.01
C ARG A 85 -10.13 12.69 -12.63
N PRO A 86 -10.59 11.71 -13.44
CA PRO A 86 -11.93 11.75 -14.06
C PRO A 86 -13.08 11.86 -13.03
N THR A 87 -12.88 11.39 -11.81
CA THR A 87 -13.84 11.47 -10.70
C THR A 87 -13.98 12.87 -10.12
N GLY A 88 -13.15 13.82 -10.54
CA GLY A 88 -13.10 15.17 -9.97
C GLY A 88 -12.50 15.26 -8.55
N LEU A 89 -12.11 14.14 -7.95
CA LEU A 89 -11.56 14.13 -6.59
C LEU A 89 -10.24 14.90 -6.51
N MET A 90 -10.19 15.82 -5.58
CA MET A 90 -9.02 16.67 -5.32
C MET A 90 -8.06 16.04 -4.34
N ASP A 91 -6.80 16.47 -4.34
CA ASP A 91 -5.87 16.13 -3.28
C ASP A 91 -6.35 16.72 -1.94
N PRO A 92 -6.10 16.03 -0.80
CA PRO A 92 -6.64 16.43 0.49
C PRO A 92 -6.03 17.74 0.98
N LEU A 93 -6.79 18.46 1.80
CA LEU A 93 -6.25 19.60 2.55
C LEU A 93 -5.32 19.11 3.66
N ILE A 94 -4.18 19.77 3.81
CA ILE A 94 -3.20 19.49 4.87
C ILE A 94 -3.29 20.58 5.92
N ASP A 95 -3.60 20.18 7.14
CA ASP A 95 -3.59 21.04 8.33
C ASP A 95 -2.34 20.74 9.17
N VAL A 96 -1.69 21.77 9.71
CA VAL A 96 -0.49 21.61 10.56
C VAL A 96 -0.88 22.00 11.98
N ARG A 97 -0.66 21.08 12.92
CA ARG A 97 -0.97 21.26 14.33
C ARG A 97 0.24 21.00 15.21
N SER A 98 0.27 21.59 16.41
CA SER A 98 1.34 21.35 17.38
C SER A 98 1.49 19.87 17.71
N ALA A 99 2.73 19.39 17.83
CA ALA A 99 3.03 18.06 18.34
C ALA A 99 2.69 17.91 19.83
N LYS A 100 2.66 19.02 20.57
CA LYS A 100 2.26 19.02 21.97
C LYS A 100 0.76 18.72 22.08
N GLY A 101 0.42 17.62 22.77
CA GLY A 101 -0.97 17.16 22.91
C GLY A 101 -1.54 16.50 21.64
N GLN A 102 -0.69 16.10 20.71
CA GLN A 102 -1.08 15.47 19.45
C GLN A 102 -1.97 14.24 19.64
N VAL A 103 -1.72 13.43 20.67
CA VAL A 103 -2.47 12.20 20.96
C VAL A 103 -3.92 12.49 21.33
N ASP A 104 -4.15 13.46 22.22
CA ASP A 104 -5.50 13.83 22.67
C ASP A 104 -6.27 14.60 21.58
N ASN A 105 -5.58 15.49 20.85
CA ASN A 105 -6.16 16.18 19.70
C ASN A 105 -6.59 15.19 18.61
N LEU A 106 -5.73 14.23 18.29
CA LEU A 106 -6.05 13.19 17.33
C LEU A 106 -7.20 12.29 17.80
N LEU A 107 -7.31 11.98 19.09
CA LEU A 107 -8.43 11.20 19.64
C LEU A 107 -9.78 11.86 19.35
N ALA A 108 -9.88 13.20 19.51
CA ALA A 108 -11.09 13.94 19.20
C ALA A 108 -11.46 13.84 17.71
N GLU A 109 -10.46 13.97 16.83
CA GLU A 109 -10.64 13.83 15.39
C GLU A 109 -11.07 12.41 14.98
N VAL A 110 -10.43 11.40 15.56
CA VAL A 110 -10.77 9.98 15.36
C VAL A 110 -12.23 9.71 15.72
N ARG A 111 -12.69 10.18 16.88
CA ARG A 111 -14.08 10.01 17.30
C ARG A 111 -15.07 10.70 16.36
N THR A 112 -14.69 11.86 15.84
CA THR A 112 -15.50 12.60 14.88
C THR A 112 -15.64 11.84 13.55
N GLU A 113 -14.54 11.30 13.02
CA GLU A 113 -14.57 10.55 11.76
C GLU A 113 -15.24 9.17 11.92
N ALA A 114 -14.99 8.48 13.04
CA ALA A 114 -15.65 7.20 13.34
C ALA A 114 -17.17 7.35 13.45
N ALA A 115 -17.65 8.45 14.05
CA ALA A 115 -19.09 8.74 14.13
C ALA A 115 -19.75 8.95 12.76
N LYS A 116 -18.98 9.39 11.75
CA LYS A 116 -19.44 9.51 10.34
C LYS A 116 -19.37 8.17 9.57
N GLY A 117 -18.81 7.13 10.19
CA GLY A 117 -18.55 5.85 9.53
C GLY A 117 -17.29 5.83 8.67
N HIS A 118 -16.45 6.84 8.75
CA HIS A 118 -15.18 6.94 8.03
C HIS A 118 -14.06 6.18 8.74
N ARG A 119 -12.93 6.00 8.02
CA ARG A 119 -11.72 5.34 8.53
C ARG A 119 -10.58 6.34 8.65
N VAL A 120 -9.71 6.07 9.63
CA VAL A 120 -8.57 6.94 9.95
C VAL A 120 -7.26 6.13 9.83
N LEU A 121 -6.27 6.71 9.16
CA LEU A 121 -4.90 6.20 9.16
C LEU A 121 -4.02 7.09 10.02
N VAL A 122 -3.21 6.48 10.88
CA VAL A 122 -2.26 7.18 11.75
C VAL A 122 -0.85 6.64 11.50
N THR A 123 0.10 7.52 11.21
CA THR A 123 1.50 7.14 11.06
C THR A 123 2.35 7.63 12.22
N THR A 124 3.13 6.70 12.79
CA THR A 124 4.09 6.95 13.86
C THR A 124 5.53 6.77 13.37
N LEU A 125 6.51 7.14 14.16
CA LEU A 125 7.93 6.98 13.82
C LEU A 125 8.49 5.62 14.24
N THR A 126 7.96 5.02 15.29
CA THR A 126 8.48 3.78 15.87
C THR A 126 7.38 2.75 16.11
N LYS A 127 7.78 1.48 16.15
CA LYS A 127 6.90 0.35 16.47
C LYS A 127 6.30 0.52 17.87
N ARG A 128 7.13 0.86 18.85
CA ARG A 128 6.69 1.09 20.22
C ARG A 128 5.62 2.17 20.31
N MET A 129 5.85 3.32 19.64
CA MET A 129 4.85 4.40 19.62
C MET A 129 3.52 3.94 18.98
N ALA A 130 3.57 3.10 17.95
CA ALA A 130 2.35 2.55 17.34
C ALA A 130 1.61 1.61 18.31
N GLU A 131 2.34 0.77 19.02
CA GLU A 131 1.80 -0.15 20.02
C GLU A 131 1.19 0.61 21.20
N ASP A 132 1.96 1.51 21.82
CA ASP A 132 1.52 2.34 22.96
C ASP A 132 0.26 3.18 22.61
N LEU A 133 0.24 3.78 21.40
CA LEU A 133 -0.91 4.55 20.93
C LEU A 133 -2.16 3.67 20.72
N THR A 134 -1.96 2.48 20.18
CA THR A 134 -3.05 1.53 19.95
C THR A 134 -3.66 1.07 21.26
N GLU A 135 -2.82 0.71 22.25
CA GLU A 135 -3.27 0.32 23.58
C GLU A 135 -4.06 1.47 24.25
N TYR A 136 -3.49 2.67 24.25
CA TYR A 136 -4.15 3.84 24.81
C TYR A 136 -5.53 4.12 24.18
N TYR A 137 -5.64 4.07 22.86
CA TYR A 137 -6.91 4.30 22.16
C TYR A 137 -7.91 3.16 22.40
N HIS A 138 -7.44 1.93 22.48
CA HIS A 138 -8.27 0.77 22.81
C HIS A 138 -8.88 0.91 24.21
N ASP A 139 -8.11 1.32 25.20
CA ASP A 139 -8.57 1.53 26.57
C ASP A 139 -9.62 2.66 26.68
N LEU A 140 -9.57 3.63 25.75
CA LEU A 140 -10.56 4.69 25.61
C LEU A 140 -11.77 4.31 24.75
N GLY A 141 -11.91 3.01 24.41
CA GLY A 141 -13.04 2.45 23.67
C GLY A 141 -13.03 2.71 22.16
N VAL A 142 -11.89 3.12 21.59
CA VAL A 142 -11.74 3.28 20.14
C VAL A 142 -11.46 1.92 19.51
N LYS A 143 -12.14 1.59 18.41
CA LYS A 143 -11.85 0.41 17.62
C LYS A 143 -10.61 0.65 16.77
N VAL A 144 -9.46 0.24 17.26
CA VAL A 144 -8.15 0.51 16.67
C VAL A 144 -7.35 -0.79 16.48
N ARG A 145 -6.54 -0.85 15.42
CA ARG A 145 -5.51 -1.86 15.20
C ARG A 145 -4.21 -1.21 14.77
N TYR A 146 -3.09 -1.91 14.97
CA TYR A 146 -1.79 -1.47 14.45
C TYR A 146 -1.27 -2.40 13.35
N LEU A 147 -0.41 -1.86 12.49
CA LEU A 147 0.23 -2.58 11.39
C LEU A 147 1.73 -2.29 11.39
N HIS A 148 2.56 -3.33 11.41
CA HIS A 148 4.02 -3.24 11.33
C HIS A 148 4.62 -4.28 10.37
N SER A 149 5.95 -4.21 10.17
CA SER A 149 6.67 -5.05 9.19
C SER A 149 6.63 -6.55 9.47
N ASP A 150 6.47 -6.94 10.75
CA ASP A 150 6.57 -8.35 11.17
C ASP A 150 5.24 -9.11 10.95
N ILE A 151 4.16 -8.40 10.63
CA ILE A 151 2.85 -9.00 10.33
C ILE A 151 2.93 -9.73 8.99
N LYS A 152 2.48 -10.98 8.98
CA LYS A 152 2.47 -11.83 7.77
C LYS A 152 1.54 -11.25 6.70
N THR A 153 1.85 -11.52 5.42
CA THR A 153 1.11 -10.98 4.28
C THR A 153 -0.39 -11.27 4.33
N LEU A 154 -0.78 -12.49 4.72
CA LEU A 154 -2.19 -12.88 4.85
C LEU A 154 -2.90 -12.09 5.95
N GLU A 155 -2.31 -12.02 7.13
CA GLU A 155 -2.85 -11.25 8.26
C GLU A 155 -2.95 -9.75 7.92
N ARG A 156 -1.98 -9.22 7.17
CA ARG A 156 -2.04 -7.84 6.65
C ARG A 156 -3.26 -7.63 5.75
N ALA A 157 -3.54 -8.58 4.84
CA ALA A 157 -4.71 -8.51 3.96
C ALA A 157 -6.02 -8.52 4.76
N GLU A 158 -6.08 -9.35 5.82
CA GLU A 158 -7.22 -9.38 6.76
C GLU A 158 -7.43 -8.06 7.46
N ILE A 159 -6.37 -7.48 8.03
CA ILE A 159 -6.43 -6.17 8.71
C ILE A 159 -6.96 -5.10 7.77
N ILE A 160 -6.47 -5.04 6.54
CA ILE A 160 -6.93 -4.07 5.54
C ILE A 160 -8.40 -4.29 5.17
N ARG A 161 -8.81 -5.52 4.96
CA ARG A 161 -10.21 -5.87 4.69
C ARG A 161 -11.12 -5.49 5.85
N ASP A 162 -10.72 -5.77 7.08
CA ASP A 162 -11.49 -5.49 8.29
C ASP A 162 -11.63 -3.97 8.51
N LEU A 163 -10.58 -3.17 8.24
CA LEU A 163 -10.65 -1.72 8.21
C LEU A 163 -11.72 -1.23 7.22
N ARG A 164 -11.70 -1.74 5.98
CA ARG A 164 -12.66 -1.37 4.94
C ARG A 164 -14.09 -1.76 5.31
N ARG A 165 -14.28 -2.92 5.95
CA ARG A 165 -15.59 -3.38 6.45
C ARG A 165 -16.09 -2.63 7.67
N GLY A 166 -15.24 -1.86 8.35
CA GLY A 166 -15.61 -1.15 9.57
C GLY A 166 -15.65 -2.01 10.83
N VAL A 167 -14.94 -3.13 10.82
CA VAL A 167 -14.71 -3.92 12.05
C VAL A 167 -13.97 -3.07 13.08
N PHE A 168 -13.08 -2.21 12.60
CA PHE A 168 -12.43 -1.17 13.39
C PHE A 168 -12.29 0.12 12.55
N ASP A 169 -12.03 1.26 13.22
CA ASP A 169 -12.11 2.58 12.62
C ASP A 169 -10.74 3.20 12.37
N VAL A 170 -9.73 2.81 13.14
CA VAL A 170 -8.39 3.39 13.11
C VAL A 170 -7.32 2.34 12.85
N LEU A 171 -6.47 2.62 11.88
CA LEU A 171 -5.27 1.83 11.62
C LEU A 171 -4.02 2.67 11.95
N VAL A 172 -3.24 2.22 12.91
CA VAL A 172 -1.98 2.83 13.31
C VAL A 172 -0.82 2.06 12.69
N GLY A 173 0.20 2.73 12.19
CA GLY A 173 1.40 2.05 11.68
C GLY A 173 2.58 2.97 11.46
N ILE A 174 3.76 2.38 11.29
CA ILE A 174 5.01 3.13 11.07
C ILE A 174 5.11 3.57 9.62
N ASN A 175 4.92 2.65 8.71
CA ASN A 175 5.00 2.88 7.27
C ASN A 175 3.77 2.25 6.60
N LEU A 176 2.67 3.00 6.61
CA LEU A 176 1.43 2.62 5.92
C LEU A 176 1.51 2.84 4.40
N LEU A 177 2.69 3.20 3.90
CA LEU A 177 2.94 3.66 2.55
C LEU A 177 3.28 2.55 1.57
N ARG A 178 3.23 1.29 1.98
CA ARG A 178 3.49 0.25 0.99
C ARG A 178 2.48 0.38 -0.12
N GLU A 179 2.99 0.39 -1.32
CA GLU A 179 2.28 0.49 -2.58
C GLU A 179 1.10 -0.49 -2.58
N GLY A 180 0.03 -0.16 -3.28
CA GLY A 180 -1.12 -1.06 -3.42
C GLY A 180 -2.22 -0.94 -2.36
N LEU A 181 -2.16 -0.01 -1.39
CA LEU A 181 -3.29 0.26 -0.50
C LEU A 181 -4.29 1.19 -1.18
N ASP A 182 -5.47 0.65 -1.44
CA ASP A 182 -6.62 1.36 -1.99
C ASP A 182 -7.76 1.39 -0.96
N LEU A 183 -7.89 2.50 -0.25
CA LEU A 183 -8.78 2.67 0.90
C LEU A 183 -9.69 3.89 0.71
N PRO A 184 -10.72 3.80 -0.14
CA PRO A 184 -11.63 4.93 -0.39
C PRO A 184 -12.44 5.34 0.85
N GLU A 185 -12.53 4.48 1.85
CA GLU A 185 -13.22 4.74 3.10
C GLU A 185 -12.44 5.65 4.07
N VAL A 186 -11.14 5.90 3.78
CA VAL A 186 -10.27 6.74 4.59
C VAL A 186 -10.53 8.21 4.30
N SER A 187 -11.01 8.95 5.29
CA SER A 187 -11.21 10.40 5.24
C SER A 187 -10.12 11.20 5.95
N LEU A 188 -9.48 10.60 6.97
CA LEU A 188 -8.43 11.27 7.73
C LEU A 188 -7.13 10.47 7.70
N VAL A 189 -6.04 11.18 7.39
CA VAL A 189 -4.68 10.70 7.58
C VAL A 189 -3.97 11.60 8.57
N ALA A 190 -3.48 11.04 9.67
CA ALA A 190 -2.73 11.76 10.68
C ALA A 190 -1.27 11.32 10.69
N ILE A 191 -0.36 12.29 10.64
CA ILE A 191 1.07 12.04 10.67
C ILE A 191 1.63 12.66 11.95
N LEU A 192 1.94 11.80 12.92
CA LEU A 192 2.52 12.22 14.19
C LEU A 192 4.00 12.55 14.01
N ASP A 193 4.50 13.54 14.75
CA ASP A 193 5.88 13.99 14.69
C ASP A 193 6.34 14.22 13.23
N ALA A 194 5.54 14.95 12.47
CA ALA A 194 5.80 15.20 11.04
C ALA A 194 7.07 16.06 10.83
N ASP A 195 7.48 16.82 11.82
CA ASP A 195 8.68 17.67 11.83
C ASP A 195 9.98 16.92 12.16
N LYS A 196 9.93 15.65 12.52
CA LYS A 196 11.12 14.82 12.75
C LYS A 196 11.66 14.31 11.42
N GLU A 197 12.51 15.10 10.79
CA GLU A 197 13.09 14.77 9.49
C GLU A 197 13.78 13.40 9.48
N GLY A 198 13.61 12.69 8.37
CA GLY A 198 14.16 11.36 8.15
C GLY A 198 13.47 10.66 6.99
N TYR A 199 13.83 9.40 6.73
CA TYR A 199 13.29 8.64 5.62
C TYR A 199 11.75 8.57 5.63
N LEU A 200 11.14 8.37 6.81
CA LEU A 200 9.67 8.27 6.98
C LEU A 200 8.96 9.63 6.92
N ARG A 201 9.67 10.72 6.96
CA ARG A 201 9.16 12.11 6.93
C ARG A 201 9.78 12.93 5.79
N SER A 202 10.38 12.26 4.81
CA SER A 202 10.81 12.92 3.57
C SER A 202 9.58 13.47 2.82
N HIS A 203 9.75 14.49 2.00
CA HIS A 203 8.66 15.08 1.23
C HIS A 203 7.89 14.03 0.40
N ARG A 204 8.59 13.03 -0.19
CA ARG A 204 7.96 11.93 -0.93
C ARG A 204 7.08 11.07 -0.04
N SER A 205 7.60 10.67 1.11
CA SER A 205 6.87 9.91 2.11
C SER A 205 5.61 10.63 2.57
N LEU A 206 5.71 11.94 2.83
CA LEU A 206 4.58 12.78 3.24
C LEU A 206 3.51 12.89 2.14
N ILE A 207 3.91 13.12 0.88
CA ILE A 207 2.99 13.15 -0.27
C ILE A 207 2.29 11.80 -0.45
N GLN A 208 3.03 10.69 -0.41
CA GLN A 208 2.47 9.34 -0.55
C GLN A 208 1.45 9.03 0.55
N THR A 209 1.77 9.42 1.79
CA THR A 209 0.86 9.23 2.93
C THR A 209 -0.37 10.09 2.81
N ALA A 210 -0.21 11.37 2.51
CA ALA A 210 -1.31 12.32 2.31
C ALA A 210 -2.26 11.84 1.21
N GLY A 211 -1.71 11.30 0.11
CA GLY A 211 -2.48 10.78 -1.01
C GLY A 211 -3.43 9.64 -0.66
N ARG A 212 -3.29 8.98 0.50
CA ARG A 212 -4.24 7.95 0.94
C ARG A 212 -5.62 8.51 1.27
N ALA A 213 -5.74 9.78 1.65
CA ALA A 213 -7.03 10.45 1.85
C ALA A 213 -7.63 11.02 0.54
N ALA A 214 -6.91 10.99 -0.57
CA ALA A 214 -7.33 11.64 -1.83
C ALA A 214 -8.48 10.94 -2.58
N ARG A 215 -9.01 9.83 -2.05
CA ARG A 215 -10.11 9.05 -2.66
C ARG A 215 -11.45 9.25 -1.97
N ASN A 216 -11.46 10.07 -0.93
CA ASN A 216 -12.64 10.45 -0.17
C ASN A 216 -12.93 11.94 -0.39
N LEU A 217 -14.19 12.31 -0.56
CA LEU A 217 -14.59 13.73 -0.68
C LEU A 217 -14.21 14.55 0.54
N ASP A 218 -14.37 13.95 1.74
CA ASP A 218 -14.03 14.55 3.01
C ASP A 218 -12.55 14.33 3.39
N GLY A 219 -11.73 13.95 2.38
CA GLY A 219 -10.32 13.64 2.56
C GLY A 219 -9.52 14.81 3.12
N ARG A 220 -8.91 14.61 4.28
CA ARG A 220 -8.04 15.60 4.94
C ARG A 220 -6.84 14.94 5.60
N VAL A 221 -5.81 15.74 5.83
CA VAL A 221 -4.55 15.29 6.42
C VAL A 221 -4.16 16.22 7.56
N ILE A 222 -3.69 15.67 8.67
CA ILE A 222 -3.13 16.45 9.77
C ILE A 222 -1.65 16.09 9.93
N PHE A 223 -0.79 17.09 9.83
CA PHE A 223 0.61 17.01 10.21
C PHE A 223 0.77 17.54 11.61
N TYR A 224 1.18 16.70 12.54
CA TYR A 224 1.53 17.12 13.90
C TYR A 224 3.04 17.41 13.94
N GLY A 225 3.39 18.68 14.18
CA GLY A 225 4.76 19.15 14.27
C GLY A 225 4.80 20.57 14.80
N ASP A 226 5.84 20.91 15.53
CA ASP A 226 6.00 22.26 16.10
C ASP A 226 6.74 23.20 15.15
N THR A 227 7.45 22.65 14.16
CA THR A 227 8.15 23.39 13.10
C THR A 227 7.81 22.86 11.73
N ILE A 228 7.57 23.75 10.77
CA ILE A 228 7.37 23.35 9.37
C ILE A 228 8.74 23.15 8.72
N THR A 229 9.12 21.89 8.51
CA THR A 229 10.37 21.52 7.85
C THR A 229 10.29 21.71 6.33
N ASP A 230 11.45 21.68 5.64
CA ASP A 230 11.49 21.76 4.17
C ASP A 230 10.72 20.60 3.52
N SER A 231 10.79 19.39 4.10
CA SER A 231 10.05 18.24 3.62
C SER A 231 8.55 18.44 3.74
N MET A 232 8.07 18.98 4.86
CA MET A 232 6.66 19.32 5.06
C MET A 232 6.22 20.40 4.07
N ARG A 233 6.98 21.48 3.94
CA ARG A 233 6.67 22.58 3.01
C ARG A 233 6.52 22.08 1.59
N ARG A 234 7.48 21.32 1.08
CA ARG A 234 7.43 20.75 -0.27
C ARG A 234 6.23 19.84 -0.46
N ALA A 235 5.88 19.05 0.55
CA ALA A 235 4.70 18.16 0.47
C ALA A 235 3.40 18.97 0.45
N MET A 236 3.28 20.00 1.25
CA MET A 236 2.12 20.90 1.29
C MET A 236 1.96 21.66 -0.02
N ASP A 237 3.04 22.26 -0.51
CA ASP A 237 3.03 23.06 -1.75
C ASP A 237 2.64 22.20 -2.96
N GLU A 238 3.21 20.99 -3.09
CA GLU A 238 2.88 20.08 -4.18
C GLU A 238 1.44 19.57 -4.10
N THR A 239 0.96 19.23 -2.91
CA THR A 239 -0.44 18.80 -2.71
C THR A 239 -1.41 19.93 -3.04
N ALA A 240 -1.10 21.17 -2.61
CA ALA A 240 -1.90 22.36 -2.93
C ALA A 240 -1.89 22.67 -4.44
N ARG A 241 -0.73 22.55 -5.10
CA ARG A 241 -0.60 22.73 -6.56
C ARG A 241 -1.48 21.74 -7.33
N ARG A 242 -1.40 20.46 -6.99
CA ARG A 242 -2.23 19.40 -7.63
C ARG A 242 -3.71 19.63 -7.39
N ARG A 243 -4.08 20.01 -6.17
CA ARG A 243 -5.45 20.34 -5.82
C ARG A 243 -5.99 21.49 -6.69
N HIS A 244 -5.23 22.57 -6.82
CA HIS A 244 -5.62 23.74 -7.60
C HIS A 244 -5.81 23.39 -9.10
N ILE A 245 -4.93 22.59 -9.67
CA ILE A 245 -5.04 22.11 -11.07
C ILE A 245 -6.34 21.31 -11.26
N GLN A 246 -6.63 20.39 -10.34
CA GLN A 246 -7.87 19.59 -10.40
C GLN A 246 -9.13 20.46 -10.22
N GLU A 247 -9.10 21.42 -9.31
CA GLU A 247 -10.21 22.33 -9.03
C GLU A 247 -10.53 23.18 -10.27
N ALA A 248 -9.53 23.80 -10.88
CA ALA A 248 -9.69 24.57 -12.10
C ALA A 248 -10.23 23.71 -13.27
N TYR A 249 -9.78 22.47 -13.36
CA TYR A 249 -10.29 21.54 -14.37
C TYR A 249 -11.77 21.18 -14.12
N ASN A 250 -12.13 20.90 -12.87
CA ASN A 250 -13.51 20.59 -12.50
C ASN A 250 -14.46 21.76 -12.83
N GLU A 251 -14.06 22.99 -12.48
CA GLU A 251 -14.83 24.20 -12.80
C GLU A 251 -15.01 24.37 -14.31
N ALA A 252 -13.93 24.25 -15.09
CA ALA A 252 -13.95 24.40 -16.53
C ALA A 252 -14.83 23.37 -17.24
N HIS A 253 -14.98 22.17 -16.68
CA HIS A 253 -15.73 21.06 -17.30
C HIS A 253 -17.05 20.74 -16.59
N GLY A 254 -17.43 21.50 -15.56
CA GLY A 254 -18.67 21.28 -14.80
C GLY A 254 -18.68 19.94 -14.06
N ILE A 255 -17.52 19.45 -13.62
CA ILE A 255 -17.40 18.16 -12.92
C ILE A 255 -17.66 18.35 -11.43
N THR A 256 -18.63 17.62 -10.91
CA THR A 256 -18.86 17.50 -9.44
C THR A 256 -18.07 16.33 -8.92
N PRO A 257 -17.16 16.53 -7.94
CA PRO A 257 -16.39 15.44 -7.36
C PRO A 257 -17.27 14.38 -6.70
N GLU A 258 -16.95 13.11 -6.91
CA GLU A 258 -17.67 11.98 -6.30
C GLU A 258 -16.70 11.01 -5.62
N SER A 259 -17.04 10.57 -4.39
CA SER A 259 -16.26 9.55 -3.67
C SER A 259 -16.27 8.22 -4.40
N ILE A 260 -15.12 7.57 -4.47
CA ILE A 260 -14.99 6.24 -5.08
C ILE A 260 -15.63 5.21 -4.16
N LYS A 261 -16.59 4.45 -4.69
CA LYS A 261 -17.15 3.26 -4.03
C LYS A 261 -16.57 2.02 -4.68
N LYS A 262 -15.79 1.25 -3.93
CA LYS A 262 -15.18 0.02 -4.45
C LYS A 262 -15.69 -1.18 -3.65
N GLN A 263 -16.13 -2.21 -4.35
CA GLN A 263 -16.52 -3.47 -3.70
C GLN A 263 -15.34 -4.04 -2.92
N ILE A 264 -15.64 -4.60 -1.75
CA ILE A 264 -14.64 -5.29 -0.93
C ILE A 264 -14.60 -6.74 -1.40
N PRO A 265 -13.49 -7.22 -1.98
CA PRO A 265 -13.40 -8.59 -2.48
C PRO A 265 -13.68 -9.60 -1.36
N LEU A 266 -14.46 -10.62 -1.66
CA LEU A 266 -14.78 -11.69 -0.71
C LEU A 266 -13.64 -12.71 -0.55
N LEU A 267 -12.74 -12.79 -1.53
CA LEU A 267 -11.69 -13.82 -1.65
C LEU A 267 -10.36 -13.21 -2.13
N ASP A 268 -9.61 -12.55 -1.25
CA ASP A 268 -8.22 -12.16 -1.54
C ASP A 268 -7.17 -13.20 -1.07
N TYR A 269 -7.61 -14.42 -0.66
CA TYR A 269 -6.71 -15.39 -0.04
C TYR A 269 -6.04 -16.37 -0.99
N ALA A 270 -6.54 -16.53 -2.20
CA ALA A 270 -6.09 -17.61 -3.09
C ALA A 270 -5.03 -17.20 -4.11
N THR A 271 -4.78 -15.88 -4.30
CA THR A 271 -3.87 -15.47 -5.38
C THR A 271 -2.89 -14.40 -4.94
N GLY A 272 -1.69 -14.81 -4.62
CA GLY A 272 -0.51 -13.98 -4.85
C GLY A 272 -0.44 -13.64 -6.32
N GLY A 273 -1.10 -12.54 -6.74
CA GLY A 273 -0.91 -11.94 -8.06
C GLY A 273 -1.42 -12.72 -9.26
N GLY A 274 -2.70 -12.94 -9.40
CA GLY A 274 -3.28 -13.57 -10.58
C GLY A 274 -4.67 -13.04 -10.96
N ASN A 275 -4.79 -12.56 -12.17
CA ASN A 275 -5.92 -12.13 -12.99
C ASN A 275 -7.35 -12.34 -12.47
N ALA A 276 -8.12 -11.22 -12.48
CA ALA A 276 -9.56 -11.19 -12.20
C ALA A 276 -10.42 -12.17 -13.05
N GLY A 277 -9.94 -12.60 -14.22
CA GLY A 277 -10.62 -13.57 -15.06
C GLY A 277 -10.61 -15.03 -14.57
N GLN A 278 -9.66 -15.38 -13.66
CA GLN A 278 -9.66 -16.72 -13.03
C GLN A 278 -10.56 -16.79 -11.80
N LEU A 279 -10.91 -15.65 -11.20
CA LEU A 279 -11.83 -15.55 -10.07
C LEU A 279 -13.31 -15.75 -10.49
N GLU A 280 -13.70 -15.36 -11.70
CA GLU A 280 -15.04 -15.63 -12.22
C GLU A 280 -15.26 -17.13 -12.46
N LEU A 281 -14.27 -17.83 -12.99
CA LEU A 281 -14.33 -19.28 -13.20
C LEU A 281 -14.36 -20.08 -11.89
N ALA A 282 -13.67 -19.63 -10.86
CA ALA A 282 -13.70 -20.24 -9.53
C ALA A 282 -15.02 -19.95 -8.79
N ALA A 283 -15.59 -18.75 -8.98
CA ALA A 283 -16.88 -18.38 -8.40
C ALA A 283 -18.06 -19.15 -9.03
N GLU A 284 -18.01 -19.46 -10.33
CA GLU A 284 -19.01 -20.32 -10.98
C GLU A 284 -18.95 -21.77 -10.47
N SER A 285 -17.75 -22.30 -10.20
CA SER A 285 -17.60 -23.65 -9.63
C SER A 285 -18.01 -23.78 -8.17
N VAL A 286 -17.92 -22.70 -7.39
CA VAL A 286 -18.35 -22.64 -5.97
C VAL A 286 -19.85 -22.35 -5.86
N GLY A 287 -20.45 -21.68 -6.85
CA GLY A 287 -21.88 -21.38 -6.88
C GLY A 287 -22.79 -22.61 -6.84
N ASP A 288 -22.34 -23.74 -7.41
CA ASP A 288 -23.07 -24.99 -7.40
C ASP A 288 -23.10 -25.74 -6.04
N TYR A 289 -22.16 -25.37 -5.12
CA TYR A 289 -22.03 -25.98 -3.80
C TYR A 289 -22.67 -25.17 -2.66
N ALA A 290 -23.05 -23.93 -2.90
CA ALA A 290 -23.57 -23.03 -1.85
C ALA A 290 -25.03 -23.28 -1.45
N THR A 291 -25.71 -24.29 -2.04
CA THR A 291 -27.10 -24.60 -1.75
C THR A 291 -27.32 -25.69 -0.69
N THR A 292 -26.27 -26.27 -0.14
CA THR A 292 -26.40 -27.27 0.94
C THR A 292 -25.74 -26.72 2.22
N GLY A 293 -26.56 -26.36 3.18
CA GLY A 293 -26.23 -25.61 4.42
C GLY A 293 -25.38 -26.35 5.45
N ASP A 294 -24.31 -27.03 5.06
CA ASP A 294 -23.38 -27.64 6.00
C ASP A 294 -21.92 -27.51 5.52
N THR A 295 -21.27 -26.43 5.95
CA THR A 295 -19.89 -26.10 5.60
C THR A 295 -18.90 -27.20 6.02
N GLU A 296 -19.19 -27.93 7.10
CA GLU A 296 -18.33 -29.05 7.54
C GLU A 296 -18.41 -30.27 6.63
N GLN A 297 -19.60 -30.55 6.07
CA GLN A 297 -19.75 -31.63 5.11
C GLN A 297 -19.06 -31.30 3.77
N LEU A 298 -19.09 -30.05 3.36
CA LEU A 298 -18.38 -29.58 2.17
C LEU A 298 -16.86 -29.71 2.34
N ILE A 299 -16.32 -29.27 3.46
CA ILE A 299 -14.89 -29.40 3.77
C ILE A 299 -14.46 -30.87 3.73
N ARG A 300 -15.19 -31.77 4.38
CA ARG A 300 -14.88 -33.21 4.38
C ARG A 300 -14.92 -33.81 2.96
N ARG A 301 -15.84 -33.38 2.13
CA ARG A 301 -15.95 -33.83 0.74
C ARG A 301 -14.78 -33.36 -0.10
N LEU A 302 -14.41 -32.08 -0.01
CA LEU A 302 -13.26 -31.50 -0.71
C LEU A 302 -11.94 -32.15 -0.25
N GLU A 303 -11.77 -32.44 1.04
CA GLU A 303 -10.60 -33.18 1.53
C GLU A 303 -10.51 -34.60 0.96
N VAL A 304 -11.62 -35.28 0.78
CA VAL A 304 -11.64 -36.63 0.18
C VAL A 304 -11.29 -36.56 -1.30
N GLU A 305 -11.83 -35.60 -2.03
CA GLU A 305 -11.56 -35.38 -3.46
C GLU A 305 -10.09 -34.96 -3.68
N MET A 306 -9.55 -34.07 -2.87
CA MET A 306 -8.14 -33.66 -2.88
C MET A 306 -7.21 -34.86 -2.66
N LYS A 307 -7.49 -35.70 -1.64
CA LYS A 307 -6.70 -36.91 -1.37
C LYS A 307 -6.83 -37.97 -2.49
N ALA A 308 -7.97 -38.02 -3.17
CA ALA A 308 -8.19 -38.92 -4.30
C ALA A 308 -7.41 -38.44 -5.55
N ALA A 309 -7.41 -37.14 -5.84
CA ALA A 309 -6.63 -36.53 -6.90
C ALA A 309 -5.12 -36.71 -6.68
N ALA A 310 -4.63 -36.46 -5.44
CA ALA A 310 -3.24 -36.68 -5.06
C ALA A 310 -2.79 -38.14 -5.26
N LYS A 311 -3.64 -39.13 -4.93
CA LYS A 311 -3.36 -40.56 -5.17
C LYS A 311 -3.25 -40.90 -6.65
N LYS A 312 -3.93 -40.16 -7.52
CA LYS A 312 -3.88 -40.31 -8.98
C LYS A 312 -2.73 -39.51 -9.62
N LEU A 313 -1.91 -38.86 -8.82
CA LEU A 313 -0.80 -37.99 -9.25
C LEU A 313 -1.27 -36.71 -10.01
N GLU A 314 -2.54 -36.34 -9.86
CA GLU A 314 -3.14 -35.12 -10.40
C GLU A 314 -2.89 -33.95 -9.42
N PHE A 315 -1.61 -33.58 -9.26
CA PHE A 315 -1.20 -32.62 -8.20
C PHE A 315 -1.75 -31.22 -8.39
N GLU A 316 -1.90 -30.76 -9.63
CA GLU A 316 -2.51 -29.45 -9.94
C GLU A 316 -3.97 -29.41 -9.46
N ARG A 317 -4.74 -30.44 -9.79
CA ARG A 317 -6.13 -30.56 -9.35
C ARG A 317 -6.29 -30.74 -7.83
N ALA A 318 -5.34 -31.44 -7.20
CA ALA A 318 -5.34 -31.57 -5.74
C ALA A 318 -4.99 -30.26 -5.02
N ALA A 319 -4.31 -29.32 -5.68
CA ALA A 319 -3.97 -27.99 -5.15
C ALA A 319 -5.10 -26.97 -5.37
N GLU A 320 -6.01 -27.23 -6.32
CA GLU A 320 -7.18 -26.40 -6.61
C GLU A 320 -8.39 -26.74 -5.70
N LEU A 321 -8.42 -27.94 -5.13
CA LEU A 321 -9.45 -28.43 -4.20
C LEU A 321 -9.12 -28.09 -2.74
#